data_99516544142c50a1d1d266885670b389
#
_entry.id   99516544142c50a1d1d266885670b389
#
_cell.length_a   1.000
_cell.length_b   1.000
_cell.length_c   1.000
_cell.angle_alpha   90.00
_cell.angle_beta   90.00
_cell.angle_gamma   90.00
#
_symmetry.space_group_name_H-M   'P 1'
#
loop_
_entity.id
_entity.type
_entity.pdbx_description
1 polymer ?
#
loop_
_entity_poly.entity_id
_entity_poly.type
_entity_poly.pdbx_seq_one_letter_code
_entity_poly.pdbx_strand_id
1 'polypeptide(L)'
;MRMHSALLASALFSLTLAPGVVFGAGPYLGKPISQTDLAPWDIDTEPSGAGLPAGSGTSDQGAAIFADNCAACHGDGGRGVTTTTSGAPAAPPVVSDVKRNGIDDTTLSIANYWPYATTLFDYIKRAMPWTSPRTLTDDQVYALTAYILAQNKLIDAKQVINAQTLPKVQMPNRNGFIPRFPERMPPG
;
A
#
# COMPACT_ATOMS: atom_id res chain seq x y z
N MET A 1 -5.28 -26.79 94.74
CA MET A 1 -5.59 -27.33 93.40
C MET A 1 -5.90 -26.17 92.50
N ARG A 2 -5.00 -25.78 91.61
CA ARG A 2 -5.20 -24.74 90.60
C ARG A 2 -4.87 -25.36 89.21
N MET A 3 -5.94 -25.51 88.42
CA MET A 3 -5.82 -25.97 87.02
C MET A 3 -5.39 -24.78 86.15
N HIS A 4 -4.31 -24.96 85.44
CA HIS A 4 -3.84 -23.99 84.46
C HIS A 4 -4.36 -24.40 83.04
N SER A 5 -5.24 -23.57 82.50
CA SER A 5 -5.79 -23.74 81.18
C SER A 5 -4.75 -23.22 80.18
N ALA A 6 -4.18 -24.08 79.35
CA ALA A 6 -3.32 -23.70 78.22
C ALA A 6 -4.18 -23.38 77.00
N LEU A 7 -4.15 -22.13 76.59
CA LEU A 7 -4.73 -21.68 75.32
C LEU A 7 -3.77 -21.94 74.17
N LEU A 8 -4.11 -22.90 73.30
CA LEU A 8 -3.47 -23.17 72.07
C LEU A 8 -3.99 -22.17 71.02
N ALA A 9 -3.17 -21.20 70.64
CA ALA A 9 -3.46 -20.30 69.56
C ALA A 9 -3.02 -20.97 68.22
N SER A 10 -4.02 -21.42 67.43
CA SER A 10 -3.83 -21.94 66.09
C SER A 10 -3.69 -20.76 65.11
N ALA A 11 -2.50 -20.48 64.66
CA ALA A 11 -2.24 -19.52 63.54
C ALA A 11 -2.58 -20.19 62.22
N LEU A 12 -3.72 -19.82 61.66
CA LEU A 12 -4.07 -20.18 60.26
C LEU A 12 -3.21 -19.33 59.31
N PHE A 13 -2.23 -19.95 58.71
CA PHE A 13 -1.44 -19.34 57.63
C PHE A 13 -2.24 -19.45 56.32
N SER A 14 -2.97 -18.39 55.96
CA SER A 14 -3.70 -18.29 54.69
C SER A 14 -2.69 -18.08 53.57
N LEU A 15 -2.35 -19.15 52.83
CA LEU A 15 -1.55 -19.10 51.64
C LEU A 15 -2.42 -18.54 50.50
N THR A 16 -2.32 -17.24 50.23
CA THR A 16 -2.97 -16.63 49.08
C THR A 16 -2.22 -17.06 47.83
N LEU A 17 -2.76 -18.04 47.10
CA LEU A 17 -2.34 -18.29 45.71
C LEU A 17 -2.76 -17.09 44.88
N ALA A 18 -1.79 -16.20 44.57
CA ALA A 18 -1.97 -15.24 43.51
C ALA A 18 -2.09 -16.00 42.18
N PRO A 19 -3.12 -15.76 41.36
CA PRO A 19 -3.18 -16.35 40.06
C PRO A 19 -2.00 -15.77 39.24
N GLY A 20 -0.94 -16.55 39.10
CA GLY A 20 0.15 -16.23 38.16
C GLY A 20 -0.45 -16.21 36.75
N VAL A 21 -0.46 -15.05 36.11
CA VAL A 21 -0.76 -14.94 34.70
C VAL A 21 0.36 -15.68 33.98
N VAL A 22 0.10 -16.93 33.64
CA VAL A 22 0.98 -17.70 32.76
C VAL A 22 0.78 -17.07 31.38
N PHE A 23 1.67 -16.14 31.01
CA PHE A 23 1.86 -15.81 29.61
C PHE A 23 2.35 -17.08 28.94
N GLY A 24 1.44 -17.79 28.30
CA GLY A 24 1.77 -18.93 27.48
C GLY A 24 2.72 -18.44 26.39
N ALA A 25 4.02 -18.67 26.57
CA ALA A 25 4.97 -18.52 25.48
C ALA A 25 4.51 -19.46 24.38
N GLY A 26 3.93 -18.92 23.32
CA GLY A 26 3.58 -19.70 22.15
C GLY A 26 4.81 -20.43 21.61
N PRO A 27 4.63 -21.44 20.76
CA PRO A 27 5.75 -22.11 20.17
C PRO A 27 6.67 -21.04 19.54
N TYR A 28 7.96 -21.11 19.84
CA TYR A 28 8.98 -20.20 19.29
C TYR A 28 9.10 -20.43 17.79
N LEU A 29 8.19 -19.82 17.03
CA LEU A 29 8.18 -19.85 15.58
C LEU A 29 8.98 -18.65 15.05
N GLY A 30 10.01 -18.95 14.28
CA GLY A 30 10.85 -17.93 13.64
C GLY A 30 11.97 -17.40 14.54
N LYS A 31 12.71 -16.45 13.97
CA LYS A 31 13.79 -15.71 14.64
C LYS A 31 13.48 -14.22 14.54
N PRO A 32 13.84 -13.39 15.55
CA PRO A 32 13.80 -11.96 15.41
C PRO A 32 14.62 -11.52 14.19
N ILE A 33 14.05 -10.67 13.37
CA ILE A 33 14.73 -10.06 12.21
C ILE A 33 15.29 -8.69 12.61
N SER A 34 16.50 -8.36 12.14
CA SER A 34 17.07 -7.02 12.35
C SER A 34 16.43 -6.00 11.40
N GLN A 35 16.49 -4.70 11.74
CA GLN A 35 16.02 -3.63 10.84
C GLN A 35 16.81 -3.62 9.52
N THR A 36 18.07 -3.98 9.54
CA THR A 36 18.90 -4.09 8.32
C THR A 36 18.41 -5.20 7.40
N ASP A 37 17.99 -6.33 7.97
CA ASP A 37 17.45 -7.44 7.19
C ASP A 37 16.01 -7.17 6.72
N LEU A 38 15.26 -6.35 7.45
CA LEU A 38 13.90 -5.94 7.10
C LEU A 38 13.89 -4.91 5.96
N ALA A 39 14.83 -3.96 5.95
CA ALA A 39 14.83 -2.83 5.02
C ALA A 39 14.66 -3.18 3.53
N PRO A 40 15.23 -4.27 2.96
CA PRO A 40 15.00 -4.65 1.58
C PRO A 40 13.56 -5.11 1.28
N TRP A 41 12.80 -5.45 2.32
CA TRP A 41 11.42 -5.94 2.25
C TRP A 41 10.39 -4.86 2.59
N ASP A 42 10.82 -3.85 3.35
CA ASP A 42 10.01 -2.69 3.72
C ASP A 42 10.01 -1.67 2.59
N ILE A 43 9.25 -1.99 1.54
CA ILE A 43 9.13 -1.20 0.32
C ILE A 43 7.72 -0.66 0.13
N ASP A 44 6.91 -0.69 1.16
CA ASP A 44 5.53 -0.25 1.12
C ASP A 44 5.43 1.28 0.99
N THR A 45 4.43 1.73 0.23
CA THR A 45 4.09 3.14 0.12
C THR A 45 2.69 3.37 0.66
N GLU A 46 2.58 4.15 1.71
CA GLU A 46 1.31 4.47 2.34
C GLU A 46 0.53 5.58 1.59
N PRO A 47 -0.78 5.69 1.82
CA PRO A 47 -1.59 6.79 1.31
C PRO A 47 -1.09 8.18 1.72
N SER A 48 -0.47 8.30 2.89
CA SER A 48 0.17 9.51 3.43
C SER A 48 1.41 9.95 2.66
N GLY A 49 2.01 9.03 1.89
CA GLY A 49 3.30 9.19 1.24
C GLY A 49 4.48 8.66 2.07
N ALA A 50 4.22 8.09 3.26
CA ALA A 50 5.27 7.37 3.98
C ALA A 50 5.79 6.21 3.10
N GLY A 51 7.09 5.98 3.09
CA GLY A 51 7.74 4.99 2.24
C GLY A 51 8.03 5.45 0.80
N LEU A 52 7.58 6.64 0.38
CA LEU A 52 7.98 7.18 -0.93
C LEU A 52 9.47 7.51 -0.94
N PRO A 53 10.23 6.99 -1.91
CA PRO A 53 11.66 7.29 -2.03
C PRO A 53 11.92 8.72 -2.50
N ALA A 54 13.16 9.17 -2.39
CA ALA A 54 13.60 10.39 -3.04
C ALA A 54 13.57 10.21 -4.57
N GLY A 55 13.18 11.27 -5.30
CA GLY A 55 13.09 11.27 -6.74
C GLY A 55 11.97 12.18 -7.25
N SER A 56 11.87 12.31 -8.56
CA SER A 56 10.81 13.09 -9.21
C SER A 56 10.65 12.73 -10.67
N GLY A 57 9.48 13.07 -11.24
CA GLY A 57 9.24 12.90 -12.66
C GLY A 57 8.14 13.80 -13.19
N THR A 58 8.13 13.98 -14.50
CA THR A 58 7.11 14.74 -15.25
C THR A 58 6.38 13.84 -16.22
N SER A 59 5.22 14.30 -16.70
CA SER A 59 4.44 13.57 -17.69
C SER A 59 5.21 13.36 -19.01
N ASP A 60 5.98 14.36 -19.45
CA ASP A 60 6.75 14.25 -20.69
C ASP A 60 7.84 13.18 -20.60
N GLN A 61 8.54 13.09 -19.45
CA GLN A 61 9.51 12.02 -19.19
C GLN A 61 8.83 10.65 -19.16
N GLY A 62 7.65 10.58 -18.51
CA GLY A 62 6.87 9.34 -18.41
C GLY A 62 6.35 8.84 -19.74
N ALA A 63 6.04 9.74 -20.70
CA ALA A 63 5.53 9.36 -22.00
C ALA A 63 6.49 8.46 -22.79
N ALA A 64 7.78 8.82 -22.85
CA ALA A 64 8.79 8.01 -23.51
C ALA A 64 8.96 6.65 -22.83
N ILE A 65 9.06 6.65 -21.48
CA ILE A 65 9.20 5.40 -20.73
C ILE A 65 7.99 4.50 -20.91
N PHE A 66 6.77 5.08 -20.95
CA PHE A 66 5.53 4.34 -21.16
C PHE A 66 5.49 3.68 -22.54
N ALA A 67 5.87 4.41 -23.58
CA ALA A 67 5.95 3.87 -24.95
C ALA A 67 6.86 2.65 -25.04
N ASP A 68 8.02 2.72 -24.39
CA ASP A 68 9.03 1.67 -24.46
C ASP A 68 8.70 0.44 -23.60
N ASN A 69 8.08 0.63 -22.42
CA ASN A 69 7.98 -0.43 -21.40
C ASN A 69 6.55 -0.87 -21.12
N CYS A 70 5.53 -0.11 -21.51
CA CYS A 70 4.15 -0.32 -21.05
C CYS A 70 3.16 -0.49 -22.19
N ALA A 71 3.35 0.24 -23.30
CA ALA A 71 2.39 0.32 -24.41
C ALA A 71 2.13 -1.04 -25.07
N ALA A 72 3.12 -1.92 -25.12
CA ALA A 72 2.96 -3.27 -25.69
C ALA A 72 1.82 -4.06 -25.06
N CYS A 73 1.56 -3.85 -23.75
CA CYS A 73 0.48 -4.52 -23.01
C CYS A 73 -0.72 -3.60 -22.79
N HIS A 74 -0.48 -2.31 -22.42
CA HIS A 74 -1.53 -1.37 -22.05
C HIS A 74 -2.06 -0.53 -23.20
N GLY A 75 -1.53 -0.71 -24.42
CA GLY A 75 -1.89 0.06 -25.61
C GLY A 75 -1.29 1.46 -25.62
N ASP A 76 -1.32 2.08 -26.80
CA ASP A 76 -0.87 3.45 -26.97
C ASP A 76 -1.69 4.40 -26.08
N GLY A 77 -0.97 5.27 -25.37
CA GLY A 77 -1.61 6.18 -24.41
C GLY A 77 -2.28 5.48 -23.23
N GLY A 78 -2.06 4.19 -23.02
CA GLY A 78 -2.57 3.46 -21.85
C GLY A 78 -4.06 3.11 -21.92
N ARG A 79 -4.66 3.08 -23.09
CA ARG A 79 -6.11 2.86 -23.26
C ARG A 79 -6.53 1.40 -23.33
N GLY A 80 -5.59 0.50 -23.05
CA GLY A 80 -5.79 -0.95 -23.12
C GLY A 80 -5.71 -1.50 -24.53
N VAL A 81 -5.57 -2.81 -24.61
CA VAL A 81 -5.64 -3.56 -25.86
C VAL A 81 -6.49 -4.81 -25.65
N THR A 82 -7.22 -5.22 -26.68
CA THR A 82 -8.02 -6.45 -26.64
C THR A 82 -7.22 -7.67 -27.13
N THR A 83 -6.22 -7.41 -27.98
CA THR A 83 -5.30 -8.42 -28.50
C THR A 83 -3.93 -7.81 -28.69
N THR A 84 -2.89 -8.59 -28.47
CA THR A 84 -1.51 -8.17 -28.73
C THR A 84 -0.94 -8.97 -29.89
N THR A 85 -0.26 -8.29 -30.82
CA THR A 85 0.44 -8.94 -31.93
C THR A 85 1.86 -9.39 -31.54
N SER A 86 2.36 -8.91 -30.39
CA SER A 86 3.72 -9.16 -29.91
C SER A 86 3.86 -10.36 -28.97
N GLY A 87 2.76 -11.10 -28.73
CA GLY A 87 2.74 -12.20 -27.73
C GLY A 87 2.72 -11.70 -26.28
N ALA A 88 2.71 -10.39 -26.03
CA ALA A 88 2.52 -9.82 -24.71
C ALA A 88 1.06 -10.02 -24.25
N PRO A 89 0.77 -10.20 -22.95
CA PRO A 89 -0.60 -10.30 -22.46
C PRO A 89 -1.33 -8.98 -22.67
N ALA A 90 -2.58 -9.05 -23.11
CA ALA A 90 -3.47 -7.90 -23.14
C ALA A 90 -3.74 -7.43 -21.69
N ALA A 91 -3.51 -6.14 -21.42
CA ALA A 91 -3.73 -5.56 -20.11
C ALA A 91 -4.89 -4.54 -20.15
N PRO A 92 -5.60 -4.38 -19.03
CA PRO A 92 -6.69 -3.41 -18.95
C PRO A 92 -6.17 -1.97 -19.13
N PRO A 93 -7.06 -1.04 -19.50
CA PRO A 93 -6.68 0.36 -19.63
C PRO A 93 -6.21 0.95 -18.29
N VAL A 94 -5.12 1.71 -18.33
CA VAL A 94 -4.64 2.53 -17.21
C VAL A 94 -5.06 3.99 -17.39
N VAL A 95 -5.55 4.35 -18.58
CA VAL A 95 -6.15 5.65 -18.91
C VAL A 95 -7.55 5.44 -19.43
N SER A 96 -8.52 6.11 -18.81
CA SER A 96 -9.93 5.97 -19.15
C SER A 96 -10.71 7.24 -18.87
N ASP A 97 -11.58 7.62 -19.78
CA ASP A 97 -12.53 8.71 -19.60
C ASP A 97 -13.87 8.23 -18.98
N VAL A 98 -13.98 6.93 -18.68
CA VAL A 98 -15.20 6.35 -18.12
C VAL A 98 -15.39 6.82 -16.68
N LYS A 99 -16.52 7.50 -16.44
CA LYS A 99 -16.97 7.86 -15.11
C LYS A 99 -17.72 6.69 -14.50
N ARG A 100 -17.48 6.44 -13.23
CA ARG A 100 -18.19 5.43 -12.48
C ARG A 100 -19.58 5.95 -12.08
N ASN A 101 -20.64 5.21 -12.40
CA ASN A 101 -22.02 5.61 -12.14
C ASN A 101 -22.64 4.94 -10.90
N GLY A 102 -21.92 4.01 -10.28
CA GLY A 102 -22.39 3.31 -9.09
C GLY A 102 -21.52 2.14 -8.69
N ILE A 103 -21.95 1.41 -7.68
CA ILE A 103 -21.20 0.26 -7.14
C ILE A 103 -21.20 -0.93 -8.12
N ASP A 104 -22.24 -1.03 -8.93
CA ASP A 104 -22.43 -2.14 -9.88
C ASP A 104 -21.68 -1.92 -11.20
N ASP A 105 -21.03 -0.76 -11.37
CA ASP A 105 -20.23 -0.51 -12.56
C ASP A 105 -18.94 -1.31 -12.49
N THR A 106 -18.79 -2.23 -13.46
CA THR A 106 -17.64 -3.14 -13.55
C THR A 106 -16.45 -2.55 -14.30
N THR A 107 -16.59 -1.38 -14.94
CA THR A 107 -15.53 -0.72 -15.66
C THR A 107 -14.64 0.06 -14.69
N LEU A 108 -13.71 -0.63 -14.07
CA LEU A 108 -12.78 -0.06 -13.11
C LEU A 108 -11.50 0.43 -13.79
N SER A 109 -11.07 1.64 -13.46
CA SER A 109 -9.81 2.23 -13.93
C SER A 109 -9.09 2.93 -12.78
N ILE A 110 -7.84 3.32 -13.02
CA ILE A 110 -7.07 4.11 -12.05
C ILE A 110 -7.82 5.38 -11.66
N ALA A 111 -8.38 6.10 -12.65
CA ALA A 111 -9.03 7.39 -12.43
C ALA A 111 -10.38 7.31 -11.73
N ASN A 112 -11.11 6.20 -11.85
CA ASN A 112 -12.47 6.10 -11.31
C ASN A 112 -12.60 5.18 -10.09
N TYR A 113 -11.54 4.39 -9.77
CA TYR A 113 -11.62 3.38 -8.72
C TYR A 113 -10.57 3.60 -7.61
N TRP A 114 -9.31 3.86 -7.94
CA TRP A 114 -8.25 3.93 -6.96
C TRP A 114 -8.36 5.18 -6.08
N PRO A 115 -8.31 5.02 -4.74
CA PRO A 115 -8.52 6.16 -3.83
C PRO A 115 -7.28 7.05 -3.67
N TYR A 116 -6.07 6.52 -3.94
CA TYR A 116 -4.82 7.23 -3.70
C TYR A 116 -3.87 7.14 -4.90
N ALA A 117 -3.27 8.27 -5.25
CA ALA A 117 -2.25 8.30 -6.30
C ALA A 117 -0.95 7.58 -5.90
N THR A 118 -0.67 7.52 -4.60
CA THR A 118 0.46 6.75 -4.06
C THR A 118 0.35 5.26 -4.34
N THR A 119 -0.88 4.71 -4.41
CA THR A 119 -1.12 3.32 -4.81
C THR A 119 -0.65 3.04 -6.24
N LEU A 120 -0.79 4.02 -7.16
CA LEU A 120 -0.30 3.87 -8.53
C LEU A 120 1.23 3.77 -8.56
N PHE A 121 1.91 4.66 -7.83
CA PHE A 121 3.37 4.62 -7.69
C PHE A 121 3.84 3.27 -7.14
N ASP A 122 3.25 2.84 -6.03
CA ASP A 122 3.60 1.60 -5.35
C ASP A 122 3.41 0.38 -6.25
N TYR A 123 2.29 0.32 -6.99
CA TYR A 123 2.01 -0.77 -7.91
C TYR A 123 3.01 -0.82 -9.07
N ILE A 124 3.33 0.32 -9.68
CA ILE A 124 4.34 0.38 -10.76
C ILE A 124 5.69 -0.07 -10.21
N LYS A 125 6.12 0.47 -9.08
CA LYS A 125 7.42 0.16 -8.49
C LYS A 125 7.60 -1.32 -8.18
N ARG A 126 6.56 -1.97 -7.67
CA ARG A 126 6.64 -3.37 -7.22
C ARG A 126 6.34 -4.39 -8.30
N ALA A 127 5.44 -4.09 -9.23
CA ALA A 127 4.86 -5.09 -10.12
C ALA A 127 5.06 -4.82 -11.61
N MET A 128 5.49 -3.61 -12.01
CA MET A 128 5.63 -3.25 -13.43
C MET A 128 7.07 -2.89 -13.81
N PRO A 129 7.50 -3.18 -15.05
CA PRO A 129 6.83 -4.00 -16.08
C PRO A 129 6.65 -5.43 -15.64
N TRP A 130 5.51 -6.05 -15.97
CA TRP A 130 5.16 -7.40 -15.50
C TRP A 130 6.22 -8.47 -15.80
N THR A 131 6.91 -8.36 -16.93
CA THR A 131 7.99 -9.29 -17.34
C THR A 131 9.31 -9.05 -16.60
N SER A 132 9.48 -7.87 -16.00
CA SER A 132 10.73 -7.44 -15.34
C SER A 132 10.38 -6.50 -14.16
N PRO A 133 9.67 -6.96 -13.14
CA PRO A 133 9.28 -6.10 -12.02
C PRO A 133 10.51 -5.58 -11.28
N ARG A 134 10.39 -4.38 -10.69
CA ARG A 134 11.41 -3.72 -9.87
C ARG A 134 12.71 -3.34 -10.61
N THR A 135 12.64 -3.19 -11.95
CA THR A 135 13.79 -2.75 -12.77
C THR A 135 13.82 -1.25 -13.02
N LEU A 136 12.69 -0.55 -12.78
CA LEU A 136 12.60 0.89 -12.97
C LEU A 136 13.25 1.64 -11.79
N THR A 137 13.94 2.74 -12.12
CA THR A 137 14.43 3.68 -11.09
C THR A 137 13.27 4.45 -10.47
N ASP A 138 13.48 5.03 -9.29
CA ASP A 138 12.45 5.81 -8.61
C ASP A 138 11.97 7.01 -9.44
N ASP A 139 12.88 7.71 -10.13
CA ASP A 139 12.53 8.80 -11.06
C ASP A 139 11.67 8.30 -12.23
N GLN A 140 11.99 7.14 -12.80
CA GLN A 140 11.16 6.53 -13.83
C GLN A 140 9.76 6.16 -13.34
N VAL A 141 9.64 5.67 -12.12
CA VAL A 141 8.33 5.37 -11.52
C VAL A 141 7.55 6.65 -11.27
N TYR A 142 8.17 7.72 -10.78
CA TYR A 142 7.53 9.03 -10.64
C TYR A 142 7.08 9.59 -12.00
N ALA A 143 7.92 9.49 -13.03
CA ALA A 143 7.60 9.96 -14.36
C ALA A 143 6.41 9.19 -14.97
N LEU A 144 6.40 7.86 -14.88
CA LEU A 144 5.26 7.03 -15.31
C LEU A 144 3.98 7.35 -14.53
N THR A 145 4.09 7.56 -13.23
CA THR A 145 2.98 7.97 -12.38
C THR A 145 2.43 9.33 -12.84
N ALA A 146 3.32 10.31 -13.08
CA ALA A 146 2.93 11.62 -13.60
C ALA A 146 2.23 11.51 -14.96
N TYR A 147 2.78 10.71 -15.87
CA TYR A 147 2.19 10.48 -17.19
C TYR A 147 0.76 9.91 -17.08
N ILE A 148 0.58 8.83 -16.34
CA ILE A 148 -0.73 8.19 -16.22
C ILE A 148 -1.74 9.13 -15.55
N LEU A 149 -1.34 9.86 -14.50
CA LEU A 149 -2.21 10.83 -13.84
C LEU A 149 -2.59 11.99 -14.78
N ALA A 150 -1.65 12.51 -15.57
CA ALA A 150 -1.92 13.59 -16.52
C ALA A 150 -2.83 13.13 -17.67
N GLN A 151 -2.61 11.91 -18.21
CA GLN A 151 -3.47 11.35 -19.24
C GLN A 151 -4.92 11.13 -18.75
N ASN A 152 -5.09 10.83 -17.48
CA ASN A 152 -6.39 10.76 -16.81
C ASN A 152 -6.93 12.15 -16.37
N LYS A 153 -6.26 13.24 -16.68
CA LYS A 153 -6.66 14.63 -16.34
C LYS A 153 -6.77 14.88 -14.82
N LEU A 154 -6.00 14.14 -14.03
CA LEU A 154 -5.97 14.25 -12.56
C LEU A 154 -4.94 15.27 -12.07
N ILE A 155 -3.97 15.59 -12.90
CA ILE A 155 -2.95 16.62 -12.67
C ILE A 155 -2.70 17.41 -13.96
N ASP A 156 -2.06 18.58 -13.82
CA ASP A 156 -1.53 19.31 -14.98
C ASP A 156 -0.34 18.52 -15.59
N ALA A 157 -0.25 18.54 -16.93
CA ALA A 157 0.81 17.82 -17.64
C ALA A 157 2.23 18.32 -17.32
N LYS A 158 2.38 19.57 -16.87
CA LYS A 158 3.65 20.16 -16.45
C LYS A 158 3.97 19.97 -14.98
N GLN A 159 3.05 19.39 -14.21
CA GLN A 159 3.24 19.19 -12.78
C GLN A 159 4.35 18.16 -12.52
N VAL A 160 5.30 18.54 -11.66
CA VAL A 160 6.34 17.62 -11.18
C VAL A 160 5.77 16.75 -10.05
N ILE A 161 5.87 15.45 -10.20
CA ILE A 161 5.46 14.47 -9.19
C ILE A 161 6.71 13.97 -8.45
N ASN A 162 6.62 14.00 -7.11
CA ASN A 162 7.65 13.57 -6.18
C ASN A 162 7.00 13.16 -4.85
N ALA A 163 7.80 12.80 -3.84
CA ALA A 163 7.31 12.38 -2.52
C ALA A 163 6.41 13.43 -1.81
N GLN A 164 6.59 14.73 -2.09
CA GLN A 164 5.84 15.82 -1.46
C GLN A 164 4.55 16.17 -2.22
N THR A 165 4.52 15.94 -3.54
CA THR A 165 3.38 16.34 -4.38
C THR A 165 2.41 15.18 -4.64
N LEU A 166 2.91 13.95 -4.75
CA LEU A 166 2.08 12.78 -5.05
C LEU A 166 0.96 12.52 -4.05
N PRO A 167 1.18 12.57 -2.71
CA PRO A 167 0.11 12.33 -1.74
C PRO A 167 -1.01 13.39 -1.77
N LYS A 168 -0.74 14.56 -2.37
CA LYS A 168 -1.70 15.67 -2.47
C LYS A 168 -2.64 15.56 -3.67
N VAL A 169 -2.37 14.63 -4.59
CA VAL A 169 -3.24 14.42 -5.74
C VAL A 169 -4.62 13.95 -5.29
N GLN A 170 -5.65 14.67 -5.70
CA GLN A 170 -7.03 14.34 -5.34
C GLN A 170 -7.60 13.34 -6.34
N MET A 171 -7.68 12.09 -5.92
CA MET A 171 -8.30 11.03 -6.72
C MET A 171 -9.83 11.13 -6.61
N PRO A 172 -10.59 10.94 -7.71
CA PRO A 172 -12.05 11.06 -7.70
C PRO A 172 -12.75 10.12 -6.69
N ASN A 173 -12.19 8.94 -6.47
CA ASN A 173 -12.76 7.95 -5.56
C ASN A 173 -12.10 7.92 -4.18
N ARG A 174 -11.45 9.02 -3.76
CA ARG A 174 -10.72 9.09 -2.49
C ARG A 174 -11.57 8.68 -1.28
N ASN A 175 -12.83 9.02 -1.28
CA ASN A 175 -13.77 8.74 -0.20
C ASN A 175 -14.77 7.62 -0.52
N GLY A 176 -14.52 6.87 -1.60
CA GLY A 176 -15.44 5.82 -2.07
C GLY A 176 -15.29 4.48 -1.36
N PHE A 177 -14.35 4.35 -0.43
CA PHE A 177 -14.13 3.14 0.34
C PHE A 177 -14.54 3.34 1.79
N ILE A 178 -15.30 2.40 2.32
CA ILE A 178 -15.66 2.35 3.74
C ILE A 178 -14.70 1.38 4.42
N PRO A 179 -13.94 1.81 5.42
CA PRO A 179 -13.04 0.92 6.17
C PRO A 179 -13.83 -0.19 6.85
N ARG A 180 -13.45 -1.43 6.59
CA ARG A 180 -14.10 -2.59 7.22
C ARG A 180 -13.78 -2.67 8.73
N PHE A 181 -12.60 -2.17 9.11
CA PHE A 181 -12.10 -2.19 10.49
C PHE A 181 -11.57 -0.80 10.84
N PRO A 182 -12.47 0.19 11.05
CA PRO A 182 -12.06 1.58 11.30
C PRO A 182 -11.19 1.73 12.56
N GLU A 183 -11.36 0.86 13.55
CA GLU A 183 -10.57 0.82 14.79
C GLU A 183 -9.08 0.46 14.58
N ARG A 184 -8.73 -0.07 13.42
CA ARG A 184 -7.35 -0.44 13.07
C ARG A 184 -6.67 0.57 12.15
N MET A 185 -7.37 1.62 11.80
CA MET A 185 -6.77 2.67 10.98
C MET A 185 -5.84 3.53 11.84
N PRO A 186 -4.62 3.84 11.35
CA PRO A 186 -3.80 4.85 12.00
C PRO A 186 -4.54 6.19 11.99
N PRO A 187 -4.36 7.04 13.01
CA PRO A 187 -4.91 8.38 12.99
C PRO A 187 -4.39 9.12 11.75
N GLY A 188 -5.33 9.70 10.98
CA GLY A 188 -5.05 10.44 9.76
C GLY A 188 -4.36 11.78 10.02
#